data_8d4075056bf2c0237724bc266b88ab5f
#
_entry.id   8d4075056bf2c0237724bc266b88ab5f
#
_cell.length_a   1.000
_cell.length_b   1.000
_cell.length_c   1.000
_cell.angle_alpha   90.00
_cell.angle_beta   90.00
_cell.angle_gamma   90.00
#
_symmetry.space_group_name_H-M   'P 1'
#
loop_
_entity.id
_entity.type
_entity.pdbx_description
1 polymer ?
#
loop_
_entity_poly.entity_id
_entity_poly.type
_entity_poly.pdbx_seq_one_letter_code
_entity_poly.pdbx_strand_id
1 'polypeptide(L)' 'MRQTHQKPSQKLTFDDAINVWLRHWNGEFQNRIAADFDVNPGRVNEVLKERKHLGSKTAAMLRRKQH' A
#
# COMPACT_ATOMS: atom_id res chain seq x y z
N MET A 1 13.86 -15.93 -14.40
CA MET A 1 13.31 -15.55 -14.38
C MET A 1 12.69 -15.16 -13.86
N ARG A 2 12.41 -15.03 -13.64
CA ARG A 2 11.70 -14.61 -13.22
C ARG A 2 10.75 -14.29 -13.23
N GLN A 3 10.22 -14.25 -13.18
CA GLN A 3 9.33 -13.89 -13.20
C GLN A 3 8.49 -13.65 -13.12
N THR A 4 8.20 -13.61 -13.07
CA THR A 4 7.46 -13.46 -13.02
C THR A 4 6.63 -13.20 -12.94
N HIS A 5 6.13 -13.02 -12.94
CA HIS A 5 5.32 -12.70 -12.89
C HIS A 5 4.50 -12.29 -12.84
N GLN A 6 4.82 -12.13 -12.99
CA GLN A 6 4.07 -11.34 -12.51
C GLN A 6 2.69 -11.04 -12.85
N LYS A 7 1.81 -11.02 -12.03
CA LYS A 7 0.48 -10.83 -12.43
C LYS A 7 0.12 -9.39 -12.37
N PRO A 8 -0.43 -8.80 -13.42
CA PRO A 8 -0.76 -7.38 -13.42
C PRO A 8 -1.86 -7.03 -12.42
N SER A 9 -2.56 -8.01 -11.91
CA SER A 9 -3.65 -7.76 -10.97
C SER A 9 -3.29 -8.15 -9.56
N GLN A 10 -2.03 -8.04 -9.23
CA GLN A 10 -1.60 -8.27 -7.86
C GLN A 10 -2.45 -7.44 -6.91
N LYS A 11 -2.84 -8.03 -5.79
CA LYS A 11 -3.69 -7.33 -4.84
C LYS A 11 -2.92 -6.99 -3.59
N LEU A 12 -3.26 -5.83 -3.01
CA LEU A 12 -2.70 -5.44 -1.73
C LEU A 12 -3.41 -6.21 -0.62
N THR A 13 -2.64 -6.69 0.33
CA THR A 13 -3.22 -7.27 1.55
C THR A 13 -3.48 -6.15 2.55
N PHE A 14 -4.14 -6.47 3.65
CA PHE A 14 -4.35 -5.49 4.71
C PHE A 14 -3.00 -4.99 5.25
N ASP A 15 -2.06 -5.90 5.43
CA ASP A 15 -0.74 -5.53 5.91
C ASP A 15 -0.03 -4.62 4.92
N ASP A 16 -0.18 -4.91 3.63
CA ASP A 16 0.36 -4.04 2.60
C ASP A 16 -0.24 -2.64 2.69
N ALA A 17 -1.56 -2.58 2.95
CA ALA A 17 -2.23 -1.29 3.06
C ALA A 17 -1.68 -0.49 4.23
N ILE A 18 -1.36 -1.14 5.34
CA ILE A 18 -0.73 -0.46 6.46
C ILE A 18 0.60 0.16 6.00
N ASN A 19 1.39 -0.61 5.27
CA ASN A 19 2.67 -0.10 4.77
C ASN A 19 2.49 1.02 3.76
N VAL A 20 1.41 0.97 2.97
CA VAL A 20 1.09 2.05 2.04
C VAL A 20 0.92 3.36 2.83
N TRP A 21 0.17 3.31 3.92
CA TRP A 21 -0.03 4.49 4.75
C TRP A 21 1.28 5.02 5.31
N LEU A 22 2.12 4.12 5.84
CA LEU A 22 3.39 4.51 6.42
C LEU A 22 4.29 5.18 5.39
N ARG A 23 4.35 4.62 4.20
CA ARG A 23 5.18 5.17 3.13
C ARG A 23 4.62 6.50 2.62
N HIS A 24 3.29 6.59 2.53
CA HIS A 24 2.65 7.82 2.11
C HIS A 24 2.98 8.94 3.08
N TRP A 25 2.88 8.68 4.37
CA TRP A 25 3.20 9.68 5.39
C TRP A 25 4.68 10.02 5.42
N ASN A 26 5.52 9.15 4.89
CA ASN A 26 6.94 9.41 4.77
C ASN A 26 7.28 10.24 3.53
N GLY A 27 6.29 10.65 2.78
CA GLY A 27 6.46 11.52 1.64
C GLY A 27 6.68 10.84 0.30
N GLU A 28 6.49 9.51 0.24
CA GLU A 28 6.70 8.79 -1.01
C GLU A 28 5.50 8.96 -1.94
N PHE A 29 5.78 9.04 -3.23
CA PHE A 29 4.73 9.19 -4.21
C PHE A 29 3.96 7.88 -4.43
N GLN A 30 2.66 8.01 -4.72
CA GLN A 30 1.81 6.84 -4.93
C GLN A 30 2.35 5.93 -6.02
N ASN A 31 2.85 6.50 -7.11
CA ASN A 31 3.38 5.69 -8.21
C ASN A 31 4.56 4.83 -7.77
N ARG A 32 5.41 5.37 -6.92
CA ARG A 32 6.55 4.64 -6.41
C ARG A 32 6.11 3.51 -5.49
N ILE A 33 5.16 3.81 -4.61
CA ILE A 33 4.64 2.81 -3.69
C ILE A 33 4.01 1.66 -4.48
N ALA A 34 3.20 2.01 -5.48
CA ALA A 34 2.54 1.01 -6.30
C ALA A 34 3.55 0.13 -7.03
N ALA A 35 4.61 0.74 -7.55
CA ALA A 35 5.63 -0.02 -8.27
C ALA A 35 6.30 -1.05 -7.35
N ASP A 36 6.57 -0.65 -6.11
CA ASP A 36 7.23 -1.55 -5.17
C ASP A 36 6.34 -2.72 -4.76
N PHE A 37 5.03 -2.49 -4.72
CA PHE A 37 4.08 -3.57 -4.41
C PHE A 37 3.62 -4.30 -5.66
N ASP A 38 4.08 -3.86 -6.81
CA ASP A 38 3.72 -4.47 -8.09
C ASP A 38 2.20 -4.45 -8.33
N VAL A 39 1.60 -3.30 -8.04
CA VAL A 39 0.17 -3.11 -8.25
C VAL A 39 -0.06 -1.84 -9.08
N ASN A 40 -1.25 -1.73 -9.60
CA ASN A 40 -1.68 -0.54 -10.31
C ASN A 40 -1.77 0.61 -9.30
N PRO A 41 -1.32 1.83 -9.67
CA PRO A 41 -1.43 2.98 -8.75
C PRO A 41 -2.85 3.21 -8.23
N GLY A 42 -3.86 2.81 -9.00
CA GLY A 42 -5.24 2.91 -8.53
C GLY A 42 -5.50 2.11 -7.28
N ARG A 43 -4.77 1.00 -7.07
CA ARG A 43 -4.93 0.21 -5.84
C ARG A 43 -4.43 0.97 -4.63
N VAL A 44 -3.31 1.68 -4.78
CA VAL A 44 -2.78 2.51 -3.71
C VAL A 44 -3.76 3.66 -3.43
N ASN A 45 -4.28 4.27 -4.49
CA ASN A 45 -5.22 5.36 -4.34
C ASN A 45 -6.47 4.92 -3.57
N GLU A 46 -6.98 3.72 -3.86
CA GLU A 46 -8.14 3.18 -3.15
C GLU A 46 -7.90 3.06 -1.65
N VAL A 47 -6.70 2.65 -1.28
CA VAL A 47 -6.35 2.54 0.14
C VAL A 47 -6.32 3.92 0.77
N LEU A 48 -5.69 4.88 0.11
CA LEU A 48 -5.53 6.22 0.66
C LEU A 48 -6.85 6.99 0.71
N LYS A 49 -7.82 6.60 -0.12
CA LYS A 49 -9.14 7.19 -0.07
C LYS A 49 -10.09 6.38 0.80
N GLU A 50 -9.55 5.39 1.49
CA GLU A 50 -10.29 4.57 2.43
C GLU A 50 -11.47 3.85 1.79
N ARG A 51 -11.29 3.41 0.55
CA ARG A 51 -12.30 2.60 -0.14
C ARG A 51 -12.01 1.11 -0.04
N LYS A 52 -10.76 0.78 0.34
CA LYS A 52 -10.32 -0.58 0.52
C LYS A 52 -9.54 -0.67 1.81
N HIS A 53 -9.58 -1.84 2.42
CA HIS A 53 -8.82 -2.11 3.64
C HIS A 53 -9.10 -1.07 4.72
N LEU A 54 -10.39 -0.88 4.98
CA LEU A 54 -10.82 0.02 6.04
C LEU A 54 -10.16 -0.39 7.35
N GLY A 55 -9.69 0.59 8.10
CA GLY A 55 -8.99 0.32 9.34
C GLY A 55 -7.48 0.29 9.18
N SER A 56 -6.96 0.19 7.96
CA SER A 56 -5.52 0.15 7.76
C SER A 56 -4.87 1.45 8.18
N LYS A 57 -5.54 2.57 7.99
CA LYS A 57 -5.01 3.86 8.42
C LYS A 57 -4.81 3.90 9.93
N THR A 58 -5.82 3.46 10.67
CA THR A 58 -5.74 3.41 12.13
C THR A 58 -4.64 2.46 12.58
N ALA A 59 -4.56 1.29 11.95
CA ALA A 59 -3.52 0.33 12.28
C ALA A 59 -2.13 0.91 12.02
N ALA A 60 -1.98 1.67 10.93
CA ALA A 60 -0.71 2.31 10.62
C ALA A 60 -0.37 3.38 11.64
N MET A 61 -1.36 4.13 12.09
CA MET A 61 -1.13 5.15 13.11
C MET A 61 -0.63 4.51 14.40
N LEU A 62 -1.22 3.38 14.78
CA LEU A 62 -0.79 2.67 15.98
C LEU A 62 0.61 2.12 15.84
N ARG A 63 0.93 1.55 14.68
CA ARG A 63 2.25 1.03 14.43
C ARG A 63 3.30 2.14 14.47
N ARG A 64 2.94 3.28 13.92
CA ARG A 64 3.83 4.43 13.88
C ARG A 64 4.16 4.93 15.28
N LYS A 65 3.18 4.89 16.18
CA LYS A 65 3.38 5.36 17.55
C LYS A 65 4.25 4.44 18.39
N GLN A 66 4.47 3.22 17.92
CA GLN A 66 5.25 2.25 18.65
C GLN A 66 6.76 2.39 18.46
N HIS A 67 7.17 3.33 17.65
CA HIS A 67 8.61 3.55 17.41
C HIS A 67 9.20 4.57 18.33
#